data_4b6a8f5b689b994b32a2c7b84bc8c18c
#
_entry.id   4b6a8f5b689b994b32a2c7b84bc8c18c
#
_cell.length_a   1.000
_cell.length_b   1.000
_cell.length_c   1.000
_cell.angle_alpha   90.00
_cell.angle_beta   90.00
_cell.angle_gamma   90.00
#
_symmetry.space_group_name_H-M   'P 1'
#
loop_
_entity.id
_entity.type
_entity.pdbx_description
1 polymer ?
#
loop_
_entity_poly.entity_id
_entity_poly.type
_entity_poly.pdbx_seq_one_letter_code
_entity_poly.pdbx_strand_id
1 'polypeptide(L)'
;MSKKTGISDSRAKTAQFALMVTFFTQGFATLSWMPRIPEFIENLEVSKELWGAIIGFSGAGSLVPLIFTSRLVIRFGTTPIIKYSSFAFVAILLAMPYPTQWWLFLVLNFLLSFTISVFNIALNSQAVMFQKRVGKVLLGSFHGAWSVGAAASAAVTGIIAAFTPLKLQMFLMPVLCLALFLWAVKHMLDPAESDSVDRDVPPERISWLKTPKFLWLLTAGAFMGMWPELVLMDWSSVYGKEVLNLDPSRAAWPYTIFVIAMIVGRFSIARLTETYNVARLSQ
;
A
#
# COMPACT_ATOMS: atom_id res chain seq x y z
N MET A 1 14.88 20.77 26.60
CA MET A 1 13.54 21.30 26.99
C MET A 1 12.52 20.80 25.97
N SER A 2 11.68 19.83 26.35
CA SER A 2 10.63 19.27 25.50
C SER A 2 9.58 20.37 25.24
N LYS A 3 9.45 20.84 23.99
CA LYS A 3 8.31 21.65 23.56
C LYS A 3 7.05 20.86 23.84
N LYS A 4 6.23 21.27 24.81
CA LYS A 4 4.91 20.70 25.09
C LYS A 4 4.12 20.68 23.76
N THR A 5 3.94 19.49 23.23
CA THR A 5 3.04 19.23 22.11
C THR A 5 1.65 19.67 22.56
N GLY A 6 0.99 20.63 21.88
CA GLY A 6 -0.33 21.15 22.28
C GLY A 6 -1.48 20.12 22.14
N ILE A 7 -1.15 18.83 22.09
CA ILE A 7 -2.08 17.70 21.98
C ILE A 7 -1.97 16.89 23.27
N SER A 8 -3.12 16.51 23.86
CA SER A 8 -3.14 15.61 25.03
C SER A 8 -2.56 14.23 24.67
N ASP A 9 -1.92 13.58 25.62
CA ASP A 9 -1.32 12.25 25.43
C ASP A 9 -2.35 11.20 24.96
N SER A 10 -3.60 11.30 25.48
CA SER A 10 -4.71 10.46 25.05
C SER A 10 -5.06 10.69 23.56
N ARG A 11 -5.14 11.95 23.11
CA ARG A 11 -5.43 12.28 21.70
C ARG A 11 -4.33 11.81 20.77
N ALA A 12 -3.07 11.95 21.18
CA ALA A 12 -1.93 11.46 20.43
C ALA A 12 -1.94 9.93 20.27
N LYS A 13 -2.25 9.17 21.34
CA LYS A 13 -2.38 7.70 21.27
C LYS A 13 -3.52 7.27 20.35
N THR A 14 -4.66 7.93 20.42
CA THR A 14 -5.81 7.65 19.55
C THR A 14 -5.47 7.91 18.08
N ALA A 15 -4.82 9.02 17.76
CA ALA A 15 -4.41 9.35 16.40
C ALA A 15 -3.32 8.39 15.87
N GLN A 16 -2.37 7.99 16.72
CA GLN A 16 -1.37 6.97 16.38
C GLN A 16 -2.03 5.64 16.03
N PHE A 17 -2.97 5.19 16.86
CA PHE A 17 -3.70 3.95 16.62
C PHE A 17 -4.53 4.03 15.32
N ALA A 18 -5.20 5.15 15.07
CA ALA A 18 -5.94 5.38 13.83
C ALA A 18 -5.04 5.31 12.58
N LEU A 19 -3.82 5.88 12.65
CA LEU A 19 -2.84 5.76 11.59
C LEU A 19 -2.39 4.31 11.39
N MET A 20 -2.09 3.57 12.46
CA MET A 20 -1.73 2.16 12.38
C MET A 20 -2.83 1.31 11.74
N VAL A 21 -4.10 1.54 12.14
CA VAL A 21 -5.27 0.89 11.53
C VAL A 21 -5.38 1.23 10.05
N THR A 22 -5.13 2.48 9.66
CA THR A 22 -5.21 2.89 8.25
C THR A 22 -4.13 2.24 7.40
N PHE A 23 -2.88 2.20 7.87
CA PHE A 23 -1.79 1.50 7.18
C PHE A 23 -2.07 0.00 7.07
N PHE A 24 -2.50 -0.64 8.17
CA PHE A 24 -2.90 -2.05 8.17
C PHE A 24 -4.00 -2.32 7.14
N THR A 25 -5.09 -1.55 7.21
CA THR A 25 -6.25 -1.72 6.32
C THR A 25 -5.89 -1.48 4.87
N GLN A 26 -5.01 -0.51 4.60
CA GLN A 26 -4.56 -0.22 3.24
C GLN A 26 -3.71 -1.36 2.69
N GLY A 27 -2.78 -1.94 3.47
CA GLY A 27 -2.04 -3.13 3.09
C GLY A 27 -2.96 -4.34 2.86
N PHE A 28 -3.92 -4.56 3.75
CA PHE A 28 -4.91 -5.61 3.65
C PHE A 28 -5.75 -5.48 2.37
N ALA A 29 -6.33 -4.31 2.13
CA ALA A 29 -7.19 -4.06 0.97
C ALA A 29 -6.44 -4.15 -0.36
N THR A 30 -5.22 -3.58 -0.43
CA THR A 30 -4.40 -3.59 -1.64
C THR A 30 -4.09 -5.01 -2.11
N LEU A 31 -3.81 -5.93 -1.18
CA LEU A 31 -3.39 -7.28 -1.52
C LEU A 31 -4.54 -8.32 -1.49
N SER A 32 -5.77 -7.91 -1.15
CA SER A 32 -6.90 -8.84 -0.96
C SER A 32 -7.37 -9.56 -2.23
N TRP A 33 -7.05 -9.05 -3.40
CA TRP A 33 -7.43 -9.64 -4.67
C TRP A 33 -6.30 -10.42 -5.37
N MET A 34 -5.04 -10.19 -5.00
CA MET A 34 -3.88 -10.78 -5.67
C MET A 34 -3.85 -12.31 -5.63
N PRO A 35 -4.19 -13.00 -4.52
CA PRO A 35 -4.26 -14.47 -4.52
C PRO A 35 -5.34 -15.03 -5.45
N ARG A 36 -6.29 -14.19 -5.89
CA ARG A 36 -7.39 -14.56 -6.80
C ARG A 36 -7.11 -14.19 -8.27
N ILE A 37 -5.89 -13.73 -8.60
CA ILE A 37 -5.48 -13.40 -9.98
C ILE A 37 -5.83 -14.49 -10.99
N PRO A 38 -5.60 -15.80 -10.71
CA PRO A 38 -5.99 -16.85 -11.68
C PRO A 38 -7.47 -16.81 -12.09
N GLU A 39 -8.37 -16.47 -11.14
CA GLU A 39 -9.79 -16.37 -11.44
C GLU A 39 -10.14 -15.14 -12.31
N PHE A 40 -9.40 -14.05 -12.14
CA PHE A 40 -9.55 -12.88 -13.01
C PHE A 40 -9.10 -13.21 -14.44
N ILE A 41 -7.98 -13.91 -14.62
CA ILE A 41 -7.46 -14.34 -15.91
C ILE A 41 -8.51 -15.23 -16.63
N GLU A 42 -9.09 -16.19 -15.89
CA GLU A 42 -10.13 -17.10 -16.41
C GLU A 42 -11.42 -16.36 -16.77
N ASN A 43 -11.91 -15.48 -15.89
CA ASN A 43 -13.16 -14.73 -16.12
C ASN A 43 -13.06 -13.75 -17.30
N LEU A 44 -11.86 -13.26 -17.58
CA LEU A 44 -11.59 -12.35 -18.69
C LEU A 44 -11.20 -13.08 -19.98
N GLU A 45 -10.98 -14.40 -19.92
CA GLU A 45 -10.55 -15.25 -21.04
C GLU A 45 -9.30 -14.69 -21.76
N VAL A 46 -8.34 -14.15 -20.98
CA VAL A 46 -7.12 -13.53 -21.51
C VAL A 46 -5.93 -14.44 -21.42
N SER A 47 -4.99 -14.29 -22.37
CA SER A 47 -3.68 -14.95 -22.29
C SER A 47 -2.82 -14.33 -21.19
N LYS A 48 -1.77 -15.05 -20.76
CA LYS A 48 -0.83 -14.58 -19.72
C LYS A 48 -0.04 -13.36 -20.20
N GLU A 49 0.26 -13.30 -21.49
CA GLU A 49 0.95 -12.17 -22.10
C GLU A 49 0.07 -10.91 -22.06
N LEU A 50 -1.22 -11.05 -22.40
CA LEU A 50 -2.16 -9.94 -22.32
C LEU A 50 -2.40 -9.52 -20.87
N TRP A 51 -2.50 -10.47 -19.93
CA TRP A 51 -2.59 -10.18 -18.49
C TRP A 51 -1.37 -9.37 -18.02
N GLY A 52 -0.15 -9.80 -18.36
CA GLY A 52 1.08 -9.08 -18.04
C GLY A 52 1.09 -7.66 -18.61
N ALA A 53 0.60 -7.47 -19.85
CA ALA A 53 0.47 -6.14 -20.45
C ALA A 53 -0.57 -5.27 -19.70
N ILE A 54 -1.71 -5.84 -19.31
CA ILE A 54 -2.75 -5.15 -18.52
C ILE A 54 -2.17 -4.65 -17.20
N ILE A 55 -1.50 -5.51 -16.42
CA ILE A 55 -0.93 -5.14 -15.12
C ILE A 55 0.19 -4.11 -15.31
N GLY A 56 1.10 -4.32 -16.26
CA GLY A 56 2.20 -3.40 -16.54
C GLY A 56 1.72 -2.00 -16.94
N PHE A 57 0.73 -1.91 -17.82
CA PHE A 57 0.15 -0.63 -18.23
C PHE A 57 -0.62 0.05 -17.09
N SER A 58 -1.35 -0.74 -16.31
CA SER A 58 -2.11 -0.24 -15.16
C SER A 58 -1.21 0.39 -14.11
N GLY A 59 0.02 -0.13 -13.92
CA GLY A 59 1.01 0.43 -13.02
C GLY A 59 1.37 1.90 -13.35
N ALA A 60 1.30 2.29 -14.63
CA ALA A 60 1.51 3.69 -15.04
C ALA A 60 0.50 4.66 -14.40
N GLY A 61 -0.68 4.16 -14.00
CA GLY A 61 -1.67 4.94 -13.25
C GLY A 61 -1.12 5.54 -11.96
N SER A 62 -0.16 4.87 -11.32
CA SER A 62 0.45 5.36 -10.08
C SER A 62 1.36 6.58 -10.28
N LEU A 63 1.85 6.84 -11.50
CA LEU A 63 2.76 7.93 -11.80
C LEU A 63 2.04 9.28 -11.90
N VAL A 64 0.82 9.28 -12.42
CA VAL A 64 0.04 10.51 -12.65
C VAL A 64 -0.20 11.32 -11.36
N PRO A 65 -0.59 10.71 -10.21
CA PRO A 65 -0.79 11.41 -8.95
C PRO A 65 0.46 12.09 -8.39
N LEU A 66 1.66 11.60 -8.70
CA LEU A 66 2.92 12.19 -8.20
C LEU A 66 3.05 13.67 -8.59
N ILE A 67 2.42 14.08 -9.70
CA ILE A 67 2.53 15.44 -10.23
C ILE A 67 1.70 16.44 -9.42
N PHE A 68 0.55 16.04 -8.85
CA PHE A 68 -0.42 16.99 -8.30
C PHE A 68 -0.88 16.69 -6.86
N THR A 69 -0.76 15.43 -6.38
CA THR A 69 -1.33 15.05 -5.07
C THR A 69 -0.75 15.87 -3.92
N SER A 70 0.54 16.19 -3.95
CA SER A 70 1.15 17.05 -2.92
C SER A 70 0.47 18.42 -2.86
N ARG A 71 0.09 19.00 -4.01
CA ARG A 71 -0.65 20.28 -4.05
C ARG A 71 -2.06 20.14 -3.47
N LEU A 72 -2.73 19.00 -3.74
CA LEU A 72 -4.05 18.73 -3.15
C LEU A 72 -3.95 18.60 -1.62
N VAL A 73 -2.92 17.88 -1.14
CA VAL A 73 -2.67 17.73 0.31
C VAL A 73 -2.41 19.08 0.98
N ILE A 74 -1.60 19.95 0.36
CA ILE A 74 -1.34 21.31 0.89
C ILE A 74 -2.62 22.14 0.91
N ARG A 75 -3.46 22.05 -0.14
CA ARG A 75 -4.66 22.86 -0.28
C ARG A 75 -5.82 22.40 0.61
N PHE A 76 -6.06 21.10 0.70
CA PHE A 76 -7.24 20.52 1.34
C PHE A 76 -6.93 19.79 2.65
N GLY A 77 -5.66 19.59 2.97
CA GLY A 77 -5.22 18.75 4.09
C GLY A 77 -5.17 17.25 3.74
N THR A 78 -4.52 16.49 4.57
CA THR A 78 -4.33 15.04 4.37
C THR A 78 -5.61 14.24 4.62
N THR A 79 -6.34 14.55 5.68
CA THR A 79 -7.52 13.80 6.13
C THR A 79 -8.65 13.73 5.10
N PRO A 80 -9.07 14.83 4.43
CA PRO A 80 -10.05 14.75 3.34
C PRO A 80 -9.56 13.93 2.16
N ILE A 81 -8.29 14.05 1.78
CA ILE A 81 -7.74 13.29 0.66
C ILE A 81 -7.74 11.79 0.99
N ILE A 82 -7.32 11.39 2.19
CA ILE A 82 -7.39 10.00 2.65
C ILE A 82 -8.83 9.49 2.61
N LYS A 83 -9.79 10.28 3.11
CA LYS A 83 -11.21 9.92 3.11
C LYS A 83 -11.75 9.65 1.71
N TYR A 84 -11.59 10.60 0.79
CA TYR A 84 -12.15 10.46 -0.55
C TYR A 84 -11.41 9.41 -1.39
N SER A 85 -10.09 9.30 -1.25
CA SER A 85 -9.35 8.24 -1.92
C SER A 85 -9.70 6.85 -1.37
N SER A 86 -10.04 6.69 -0.07
CA SER A 86 -10.52 5.41 0.46
C SER A 86 -11.88 5.00 -0.12
N PHE A 87 -12.80 5.95 -0.34
CA PHE A 87 -14.06 5.66 -1.04
C PHE A 87 -13.82 5.24 -2.48
N ALA A 88 -13.01 5.98 -3.23
CA ALA A 88 -12.68 5.64 -4.61
C ALA A 88 -11.99 4.27 -4.70
N PHE A 89 -11.02 4.01 -3.82
CA PHE A 89 -10.30 2.75 -3.73
C PHE A 89 -11.24 1.56 -3.53
N VAL A 90 -12.13 1.66 -2.54
CA VAL A 90 -13.10 0.59 -2.26
C VAL A 90 -14.11 0.43 -3.40
N ALA A 91 -14.61 1.52 -3.97
CA ALA A 91 -15.55 1.47 -5.09
C ALA A 91 -14.94 0.74 -6.31
N ILE A 92 -13.65 0.99 -6.59
CA ILE A 92 -12.95 0.30 -7.68
C ILE A 92 -12.78 -1.19 -7.35
N LEU A 93 -12.37 -1.55 -6.13
CA LEU A 93 -12.26 -2.95 -5.71
C LEU A 93 -13.60 -3.70 -5.83
N LEU A 94 -14.72 -3.04 -5.46
CA LEU A 94 -16.07 -3.61 -5.63
C LEU A 94 -16.43 -3.82 -7.10
N ALA A 95 -15.94 -2.96 -8.00
CA ALA A 95 -16.23 -3.05 -9.43
C ALA A 95 -15.36 -4.09 -10.16
N MET A 96 -14.14 -4.39 -9.67
CA MET A 96 -13.16 -5.24 -10.34
C MET A 96 -13.64 -6.65 -10.73
N PRO A 97 -14.50 -7.37 -9.97
CA PRO A 97 -14.89 -8.73 -10.32
C PRO A 97 -16.01 -8.83 -11.36
N TYR A 98 -16.49 -7.70 -11.91
CA TYR A 98 -17.63 -7.69 -12.86
C TYR A 98 -17.26 -7.56 -14.34
N PRO A 99 -16.14 -6.94 -14.75
CA PRO A 99 -15.75 -6.88 -16.16
C PRO A 99 -15.66 -8.28 -16.78
N THR A 100 -16.22 -8.42 -17.95
CA THR A 100 -16.02 -9.57 -18.85
C THR A 100 -15.08 -9.22 -20.01
N GLN A 101 -14.70 -7.96 -20.12
CA GLN A 101 -13.85 -7.44 -21.17
C GLN A 101 -12.53 -6.92 -20.58
N TRP A 102 -11.41 -7.34 -21.12
CA TRP A 102 -10.08 -7.03 -20.61
C TRP A 102 -9.77 -5.53 -20.54
N TRP A 103 -10.24 -4.75 -21.51
CA TRP A 103 -9.98 -3.31 -21.52
C TRP A 103 -10.71 -2.56 -20.38
N LEU A 104 -11.90 -3.05 -19.98
CA LEU A 104 -12.61 -2.47 -18.84
C LEU A 104 -11.90 -2.78 -17.53
N PHE A 105 -11.38 -4.01 -17.39
CA PHE A 105 -10.54 -4.38 -16.26
C PHE A 105 -9.25 -3.56 -16.22
N LEU A 106 -8.60 -3.33 -17.38
CA LEU A 106 -7.42 -2.46 -17.49
C LEU A 106 -7.71 -1.05 -16.99
N VAL A 107 -8.84 -0.45 -17.38
CA VAL A 107 -9.24 0.89 -16.90
C VAL A 107 -9.45 0.89 -15.39
N LEU A 108 -10.16 -0.10 -14.84
CA LEU A 108 -10.36 -0.20 -13.40
C LEU A 108 -9.04 -0.38 -12.65
N ASN A 109 -8.15 -1.22 -13.13
CA ASN A 109 -6.86 -1.46 -12.48
C ASN A 109 -5.91 -0.25 -12.61
N PHE A 110 -5.97 0.49 -13.72
CA PHE A 110 -5.31 1.78 -13.85
C PHE A 110 -5.81 2.80 -12.82
N LEU A 111 -7.14 2.92 -12.68
CA LEU A 111 -7.77 3.78 -11.68
C LEU A 111 -7.47 3.33 -10.26
N LEU A 112 -7.34 2.01 -10.02
CA LEU A 112 -6.91 1.45 -8.75
C LEU A 112 -5.50 1.92 -8.40
N SER A 113 -4.55 1.75 -9.31
CA SER A 113 -3.16 2.18 -9.14
C SER A 113 -3.05 3.70 -8.92
N PHE A 114 -3.82 4.47 -9.68
CA PHE A 114 -3.95 5.92 -9.51
C PHE A 114 -4.43 6.27 -8.10
N THR A 115 -5.52 5.66 -7.68
CA THR A 115 -6.15 5.95 -6.38
C THR A 115 -5.28 5.53 -5.20
N ILE A 116 -4.61 4.36 -5.30
CA ILE A 116 -3.64 3.89 -4.30
C ILE A 116 -2.48 4.89 -4.17
N SER A 117 -1.99 5.44 -5.28
CA SER A 117 -0.91 6.43 -5.26
C SER A 117 -1.33 7.73 -4.57
N VAL A 118 -2.54 8.26 -4.86
CA VAL A 118 -3.11 9.43 -4.15
C VAL A 118 -3.21 9.14 -2.66
N PHE A 119 -3.76 7.98 -2.31
CA PHE A 119 -3.94 7.56 -0.93
C PHE A 119 -2.60 7.47 -0.18
N ASN A 120 -1.61 6.80 -0.79
CA ASN A 120 -0.28 6.63 -0.21
C ASN A 120 0.41 7.96 0.06
N ILE A 121 0.37 8.91 -0.88
CA ILE A 121 0.99 10.21 -0.70
C ILE A 121 0.34 10.95 0.47
N ALA A 122 -0.98 10.97 0.56
CA ALA A 122 -1.69 11.63 1.64
C ALA A 122 -1.46 10.95 3.00
N LEU A 123 -1.49 9.61 3.04
CA LEU A 123 -1.29 8.83 4.26
C LEU A 123 0.13 8.98 4.81
N ASN A 124 1.15 8.90 3.94
CA ASN A 124 2.54 9.14 4.35
C ASN A 124 2.77 10.57 4.81
N SER A 125 2.15 11.56 4.16
CA SER A 125 2.19 12.95 4.61
C SER A 125 1.59 13.10 6.01
N GLN A 126 0.44 12.47 6.28
CA GLN A 126 -0.19 12.45 7.60
C GLN A 126 0.71 11.78 8.65
N ALA A 127 1.36 10.66 8.31
CA ALA A 127 2.27 9.96 9.20
C ALA A 127 3.50 10.80 9.55
N VAL A 128 4.10 11.49 8.57
CA VAL A 128 5.23 12.40 8.79
C VAL A 128 4.84 13.60 9.66
N MET A 129 3.67 14.20 9.41
CA MET A 129 3.14 15.30 10.23
C MET A 129 2.95 14.83 11.68
N PHE A 130 2.29 13.68 11.88
CA PHE A 130 2.07 13.10 13.18
C PHE A 130 3.39 12.85 13.93
N GLN A 131 4.36 12.21 13.26
CA GLN A 131 5.70 11.94 13.80
C GLN A 131 6.40 13.23 14.27
N LYS A 132 6.39 14.29 13.45
CA LYS A 132 6.94 15.61 13.80
C LYS A 132 6.23 16.19 15.03
N ARG A 133 4.89 16.06 15.10
CA ARG A 133 4.09 16.62 16.19
C ARG A 133 4.36 15.95 17.52
N VAL A 134 4.52 14.61 17.56
CA VAL A 134 4.80 13.87 18.81
C VAL A 134 6.28 13.78 19.14
N GLY A 135 7.18 14.20 18.24
CA GLY A 135 8.64 14.16 18.45
C GLY A 135 9.22 12.75 18.52
N LYS A 136 8.59 11.76 17.88
CA LYS A 136 9.01 10.34 17.86
C LYS A 136 9.11 9.83 16.43
N VAL A 137 10.10 8.97 16.16
CA VAL A 137 10.23 8.29 14.86
C VAL A 137 9.29 7.10 14.82
N LEU A 138 8.20 7.19 14.05
CA LEU A 138 7.11 6.20 14.01
C LEU A 138 6.81 5.64 12.62
N LEU A 139 7.38 6.23 11.57
CA LEU A 139 7.08 5.86 10.18
C LEU A 139 7.35 4.36 9.91
N GLY A 140 8.44 3.82 10.46
CA GLY A 140 8.74 2.38 10.37
C GLY A 140 7.64 1.50 10.98
N SER A 141 7.07 1.91 12.12
CA SER A 141 5.98 1.17 12.77
C SER A 141 4.69 1.21 11.94
N PHE A 142 4.39 2.33 11.27
CA PHE A 142 3.24 2.43 10.37
C PHE A 142 3.41 1.53 9.14
N HIS A 143 4.57 1.52 8.51
CA HIS A 143 4.87 0.58 7.42
C HIS A 143 4.90 -0.89 7.88
N GLY A 144 5.32 -1.15 9.13
CA GLY A 144 5.18 -2.46 9.77
C GLY A 144 3.72 -2.90 9.86
N ALA A 145 2.81 -2.00 10.29
CA ALA A 145 1.38 -2.29 10.31
C ALA A 145 0.82 -2.58 8.90
N TRP A 146 1.27 -1.85 7.88
CA TRP A 146 0.96 -2.14 6.48
C TRP A 146 1.38 -3.57 6.08
N SER A 147 2.60 -3.97 6.41
CA SER A 147 3.11 -5.31 6.09
C SER A 147 2.32 -6.41 6.79
N VAL A 148 1.92 -6.18 8.05
CA VAL A 148 1.04 -7.12 8.80
C VAL A 148 -0.34 -7.21 8.12
N GLY A 149 -0.91 -6.08 7.67
CA GLY A 149 -2.16 -6.06 6.91
C GLY A 149 -2.07 -6.83 5.60
N ALA A 150 -0.97 -6.65 4.87
CA ALA A 150 -0.66 -7.37 3.64
C ALA A 150 -0.60 -8.90 3.85
N ALA A 151 0.09 -9.33 4.91
CA ALA A 151 0.18 -10.76 5.27
C ALA A 151 -1.15 -11.33 5.71
N ALA A 152 -1.87 -10.60 6.56
CA ALA A 152 -3.21 -11.00 7.01
C ALA A 152 -4.14 -11.18 5.82
N SER A 153 -4.07 -10.27 4.83
CA SER A 153 -4.84 -10.36 3.59
C SER A 153 -4.52 -11.63 2.79
N ALA A 154 -3.23 -11.92 2.60
CA ALA A 154 -2.80 -13.13 1.88
C ALA A 154 -3.30 -14.40 2.57
N ALA A 155 -3.14 -14.49 3.90
CA ALA A 155 -3.59 -15.64 4.67
C ALA A 155 -5.11 -15.80 4.66
N VAL A 156 -5.86 -14.72 4.92
CA VAL A 156 -7.33 -14.75 4.93
C VAL A 156 -7.87 -15.08 3.55
N THR A 157 -7.38 -14.41 2.49
CA THR A 157 -7.81 -14.69 1.12
C THR A 157 -7.51 -16.13 0.71
N GLY A 158 -6.31 -16.63 1.02
CA GLY A 158 -5.94 -18.03 0.71
C GLY A 158 -6.87 -19.04 1.37
N ILE A 159 -7.26 -18.80 2.64
CA ILE A 159 -8.19 -19.68 3.36
C ILE A 159 -9.60 -19.61 2.76
N ILE A 160 -10.14 -18.41 2.57
CA ILE A 160 -11.55 -18.24 2.16
C ILE A 160 -11.77 -18.51 0.67
N ALA A 161 -10.72 -18.46 -0.16
CA ALA A 161 -10.83 -18.74 -1.59
C ALA A 161 -11.43 -20.13 -1.91
N ALA A 162 -11.22 -21.10 -1.01
CA ALA A 162 -11.79 -22.44 -1.16
C ALA A 162 -13.31 -22.48 -0.96
N PHE A 163 -13.89 -21.52 -0.24
CA PHE A 163 -15.30 -21.58 0.22
C PHE A 163 -16.13 -20.38 -0.26
N THR A 164 -15.47 -19.35 -0.78
CA THR A 164 -16.14 -18.08 -1.08
C THR A 164 -15.97 -17.70 -2.55
N PRO A 165 -17.05 -17.47 -3.28
CA PRO A 165 -16.97 -16.95 -4.65
C PRO A 165 -16.22 -15.61 -4.70
N LEU A 166 -15.47 -15.37 -5.79
CA LEU A 166 -14.70 -14.14 -6.00
C LEU A 166 -15.52 -12.87 -5.74
N LYS A 167 -16.72 -12.77 -6.32
CA LYS A 167 -17.60 -11.59 -6.18
C LYS A 167 -18.00 -11.32 -4.73
N LEU A 168 -18.29 -12.36 -3.96
CA LEU A 168 -18.67 -12.21 -2.54
C LEU A 168 -17.48 -11.75 -1.69
N GLN A 169 -16.29 -12.33 -1.89
CA GLN A 169 -15.08 -11.88 -1.23
C GLN A 169 -14.77 -10.42 -1.57
N MET A 170 -14.81 -10.07 -2.87
CA MET A 170 -14.53 -8.71 -3.35
C MET A 170 -15.62 -7.70 -2.94
N PHE A 171 -16.74 -8.15 -2.42
CA PHE A 171 -17.73 -7.31 -1.76
C PHE A 171 -17.43 -7.16 -0.26
N LEU A 172 -17.32 -8.26 0.47
CA LEU A 172 -17.23 -8.25 1.94
C LEU A 172 -15.94 -7.58 2.44
N MET A 173 -14.79 -7.94 1.88
CA MET A 173 -13.50 -7.41 2.34
C MET A 173 -13.35 -5.91 2.12
N PRO A 174 -13.59 -5.36 0.91
CA PRO A 174 -13.50 -3.92 0.71
C PRO A 174 -14.50 -3.11 1.55
N VAL A 175 -15.73 -3.61 1.75
CA VAL A 175 -16.73 -2.94 2.60
C VAL A 175 -16.25 -2.87 4.05
N LEU A 176 -15.69 -3.98 4.59
CA LEU A 176 -15.07 -3.97 5.91
C LEU A 176 -13.91 -2.98 5.99
N CYS A 177 -13.05 -2.96 4.98
CA CYS A 177 -11.96 -1.99 4.90
C CYS A 177 -12.46 -0.55 4.88
N LEU A 178 -13.54 -0.25 4.15
CA LEU A 178 -14.15 1.08 4.15
C LEU A 178 -14.62 1.50 5.53
N ALA A 179 -15.27 0.60 6.26
CA ALA A 179 -15.72 0.89 7.64
C ALA A 179 -14.52 1.24 8.54
N LEU A 180 -13.42 0.48 8.44
CA LEU A 180 -12.19 0.76 9.20
C LEU A 180 -11.53 2.07 8.77
N PHE A 181 -11.46 2.39 7.48
CA PHE A 181 -10.96 3.69 6.99
C PHE A 181 -11.77 4.85 7.51
N LEU A 182 -13.10 4.78 7.44
CA LEU A 182 -13.97 5.84 7.91
C LEU A 182 -13.89 6.04 9.42
N TRP A 183 -13.77 4.95 10.17
CA TRP A 183 -13.51 5.02 11.61
C TRP A 183 -12.17 5.69 11.88
N ALA A 184 -11.10 5.26 11.22
CA ALA A 184 -9.76 5.78 11.44
C ALA A 184 -9.63 7.26 11.06
N VAL A 185 -10.20 7.66 9.91
CA VAL A 185 -10.18 9.07 9.46
C VAL A 185 -10.77 10.03 10.50
N LYS A 186 -11.84 9.63 11.20
CA LYS A 186 -12.44 10.44 12.27
C LYS A 186 -11.52 10.66 13.47
N HIS A 187 -10.53 9.76 13.64
CA HIS A 187 -9.62 9.79 14.79
C HIS A 187 -8.21 10.28 14.44
N MET A 188 -7.93 10.57 13.18
CA MET A 188 -6.70 11.21 12.75
C MET A 188 -6.60 12.65 13.27
N LEU A 189 -5.40 13.24 13.18
CA LEU A 189 -5.23 14.67 13.46
C LEU A 189 -5.99 15.49 12.42
N ASP A 190 -6.69 16.51 12.89
CA ASP A 190 -7.35 17.48 12.01
C ASP A 190 -6.31 18.32 11.24
N PRO A 191 -6.59 18.78 10.01
CA PRO A 191 -5.77 19.75 9.31
C PRO A 191 -5.40 21.00 10.12
N ALA A 192 -6.32 21.48 10.98
CA ALA A 192 -6.07 22.59 11.90
C ALA A 192 -5.08 22.23 13.03
N GLU A 193 -5.06 20.97 13.48
CA GLU A 193 -4.09 20.47 14.46
C GLU A 193 -2.72 20.20 13.81
N SER A 194 -2.66 20.17 12.49
CA SER A 194 -1.46 19.90 11.68
C SER A 194 -0.72 21.16 11.21
N ASP A 195 -1.14 22.35 11.63
CA ASP A 195 -0.65 23.66 11.16
C ASP A 195 0.85 23.96 11.41
N SER A 196 1.63 23.00 11.86
CA SER A 196 3.08 23.14 11.98
C SER A 196 3.88 22.58 10.79
N VAL A 197 3.24 22.21 9.69
CA VAL A 197 3.96 21.99 8.44
C VAL A 197 4.21 23.38 7.84
N ASP A 198 5.48 23.77 7.75
CA ASP A 198 5.93 25.00 7.09
C ASP A 198 5.25 25.14 5.71
N ARG A 199 4.06 25.77 5.70
CA ARG A 199 3.36 26.16 4.47
C ARG A 199 4.15 27.23 3.73
N ASP A 200 5.10 27.87 4.44
CA ASP A 200 5.87 29.00 3.95
C ASP A 200 7.22 28.64 3.33
N VAL A 201 7.63 27.36 3.36
CA VAL A 201 8.85 26.93 2.66
C VAL A 201 8.43 26.43 1.28
N PRO A 202 8.66 27.21 0.20
CA PRO A 202 8.45 26.71 -1.16
C PRO A 202 9.28 25.43 -1.34
N PRO A 203 8.74 24.36 -1.92
CA PRO A 203 9.53 23.18 -2.20
C PRO A 203 10.71 23.59 -3.07
N GLU A 204 11.92 23.43 -2.55
CA GLU A 204 13.14 23.70 -3.29
C GLU A 204 13.11 22.80 -4.52
N ARG A 205 13.00 23.42 -5.70
CA ARG A 205 13.00 22.69 -6.97
C ARG A 205 14.41 22.20 -7.26
N ILE A 206 14.74 21.03 -6.73
CA ILE A 206 15.98 20.37 -7.06
C ILE A 206 15.86 19.91 -8.52
N SER A 207 16.70 20.49 -9.38
CA SER A 207 16.81 20.04 -10.76
C SER A 207 17.41 18.63 -10.78
N TRP A 208 16.82 17.69 -11.50
CA TRP A 208 17.36 16.31 -11.62
C TRP A 208 18.82 16.29 -12.11
N LEU A 209 19.21 17.26 -12.96
CA LEU A 209 20.59 17.40 -13.43
C LEU A 209 21.59 17.76 -12.33
N LYS A 210 21.12 18.33 -11.21
CA LYS A 210 21.93 18.66 -10.04
C LYS A 210 21.90 17.58 -8.96
N THR A 211 21.13 16.49 -9.18
CA THR A 211 21.03 15.38 -8.22
C THR A 211 22.37 14.64 -8.15
N PRO A 212 22.96 14.44 -6.96
CA PRO A 212 24.21 13.70 -6.80
C PRO A 212 24.11 12.28 -7.39
N LYS A 213 25.14 11.83 -8.10
CA LYS A 213 25.18 10.49 -8.73
C LYS A 213 24.91 9.36 -7.73
N PHE A 214 25.30 9.53 -6.48
CA PHE A 214 25.05 8.60 -5.39
C PHE A 214 23.55 8.35 -5.16
N LEU A 215 22.70 9.37 -5.27
CA LEU A 215 21.25 9.20 -5.13
C LEU A 215 20.64 8.39 -6.28
N TRP A 216 21.19 8.53 -7.49
CA TRP A 216 20.78 7.69 -8.63
C TRP A 216 21.16 6.23 -8.42
N LEU A 217 22.35 5.97 -7.86
CA LEU A 217 22.78 4.61 -7.54
C LEU A 217 21.90 3.98 -6.45
N LEU A 218 21.56 4.73 -5.40
CA LEU A 218 20.62 4.28 -4.37
C LEU A 218 19.23 4.00 -4.94
N THR A 219 18.74 4.87 -5.82
CA THR A 219 17.45 4.69 -6.49
C THR A 219 17.44 3.44 -7.36
N ALA A 220 18.51 3.21 -8.14
CA ALA A 220 18.65 1.99 -8.94
C ALA A 220 18.70 0.73 -8.07
N GLY A 221 19.46 0.75 -6.98
CA GLY A 221 19.52 -0.36 -6.03
C GLY A 221 18.17 -0.66 -5.37
N ALA A 222 17.44 0.38 -4.94
CA ALA A 222 16.10 0.25 -4.40
C ALA A 222 15.12 -0.32 -5.44
N PHE A 223 15.16 0.16 -6.68
CA PHE A 223 14.35 -0.36 -7.78
C PHE A 223 14.63 -1.84 -8.04
N MET A 224 15.90 -2.23 -8.14
CA MET A 224 16.29 -3.63 -8.36
C MET A 224 15.89 -4.53 -7.18
N GLY A 225 15.94 -4.02 -5.95
CA GLY A 225 15.50 -4.74 -4.76
C GLY A 225 13.98 -4.95 -4.67
N MET A 226 13.18 -4.00 -5.20
CA MET A 226 11.72 -4.10 -5.23
C MET A 226 11.19 -4.95 -6.37
N TRP A 227 11.93 -5.09 -7.46
CA TRP A 227 11.47 -5.80 -8.66
C TRP A 227 11.06 -7.26 -8.41
N PRO A 228 11.86 -8.09 -7.72
CA PRO A 228 11.46 -9.47 -7.38
C PRO A 228 10.19 -9.53 -6.52
N GLU A 229 10.02 -8.57 -5.59
CA GLU A 229 8.83 -8.47 -4.74
C GLU A 229 7.56 -8.29 -5.59
N LEU A 230 7.59 -7.36 -6.55
CA LEU A 230 6.46 -7.09 -7.44
C LEU A 230 6.13 -8.31 -8.31
N VAL A 231 7.14 -8.92 -8.92
CA VAL A 231 6.94 -10.13 -9.76
C VAL A 231 6.33 -11.27 -8.94
N LEU A 232 6.82 -11.51 -7.74
CA LEU A 232 6.28 -12.57 -6.88
C LEU A 232 4.85 -12.25 -6.41
N MET A 233 4.53 -10.99 -6.13
CA MET A 233 3.17 -10.58 -5.78
C MET A 233 2.18 -10.84 -6.90
N ASP A 234 2.53 -10.51 -8.14
CA ASP A 234 1.62 -10.58 -9.28
C ASP A 234 1.51 -12.00 -9.87
N TRP A 235 2.57 -12.81 -9.78
CA TRP A 235 2.67 -14.06 -10.52
C TRP A 235 2.72 -15.33 -9.68
N SER A 236 2.96 -15.25 -8.36
CA SER A 236 3.15 -16.46 -7.55
C SER A 236 1.90 -17.35 -7.45
N SER A 237 0.70 -16.76 -7.43
CA SER A 237 -0.56 -17.54 -7.46
C SER A 237 -0.81 -18.19 -8.82
N VAL A 238 -0.45 -17.50 -9.91
CA VAL A 238 -0.50 -18.06 -11.27
C VAL A 238 0.47 -19.23 -11.38
N TYR A 239 1.71 -19.06 -10.89
CA TYR A 239 2.71 -20.13 -10.85
C TYR A 239 2.24 -21.34 -10.03
N GLY A 240 1.61 -21.10 -8.87
CA GLY A 240 1.03 -22.15 -8.04
C GLY A 240 -0.01 -22.97 -8.78
N LYS A 241 -0.91 -22.35 -9.53
CA LYS A 241 -1.95 -23.01 -10.30
C LYS A 241 -1.40 -23.73 -11.52
N GLU A 242 -0.62 -23.05 -12.34
CA GLU A 242 -0.26 -23.47 -13.70
C GLU A 242 0.99 -24.36 -13.77
N VAL A 243 1.95 -24.15 -12.88
CA VAL A 243 3.22 -24.90 -12.89
C VAL A 243 3.22 -25.98 -11.83
N LEU A 244 2.72 -25.66 -10.62
CA LEU A 244 2.66 -26.62 -9.52
C LEU A 244 1.36 -27.44 -9.53
N ASN A 245 0.42 -27.14 -10.42
CA ASN A 245 -0.89 -27.82 -10.54
C ASN A 245 -1.66 -27.88 -9.21
N LEU A 246 -1.59 -26.80 -8.41
CA LEU A 246 -2.29 -26.72 -7.14
C LEU A 246 -3.76 -26.37 -7.33
N ASP A 247 -4.62 -26.93 -6.49
CA ASP A 247 -6.04 -26.52 -6.43
C ASP A 247 -6.17 -25.02 -6.16
N PRO A 248 -7.32 -24.37 -6.47
CA PRO A 248 -7.53 -22.95 -6.21
C PRO A 248 -7.24 -22.52 -4.76
N SER A 249 -7.56 -23.39 -3.77
CA SER A 249 -7.28 -23.16 -2.36
C SER A 249 -5.80 -23.16 -2.00
N ARG A 250 -4.98 -23.89 -2.75
CA ARG A 250 -3.54 -24.03 -2.55
C ARG A 250 -2.73 -23.14 -3.49
N ALA A 251 -3.29 -22.72 -4.61
CA ALA A 251 -2.63 -21.85 -5.58
C ALA A 251 -2.16 -20.50 -4.97
N ALA A 252 -2.82 -20.03 -3.91
CA ALA A 252 -2.42 -18.85 -3.16
C ALA A 252 -1.23 -19.08 -2.20
N TRP A 253 -0.82 -20.33 -1.92
CA TRP A 253 0.23 -20.64 -0.95
C TRP A 253 1.60 -20.07 -1.31
N PRO A 254 2.09 -20.15 -2.57
CA PRO A 254 3.36 -19.53 -2.94
C PRO A 254 3.41 -18.05 -2.60
N TYR A 255 2.33 -17.33 -2.86
CA TYR A 255 2.17 -15.92 -2.49
C TYR A 255 2.21 -15.74 -0.96
N THR A 256 1.44 -16.52 -0.22
CA THR A 256 1.36 -16.45 1.24
C THR A 256 2.71 -16.72 1.90
N ILE A 257 3.42 -17.77 1.45
CA ILE A 257 4.76 -18.12 1.95
C ILE A 257 5.75 -16.98 1.67
N PHE A 258 5.70 -16.40 0.47
CA PHE A 258 6.56 -15.27 0.11
C PHE A 258 6.31 -14.06 1.04
N VAL A 259 5.05 -13.69 1.27
CA VAL A 259 4.70 -12.55 2.14
C VAL A 259 5.15 -12.79 3.59
N ILE A 260 4.97 -14.02 4.12
CA ILE A 260 5.46 -14.39 5.45
C ILE A 260 6.99 -14.28 5.52
N ALA A 261 7.70 -14.83 4.54
CA ALA A 261 9.16 -14.76 4.48
C ALA A 261 9.66 -13.31 4.40
N MET A 262 9.00 -12.47 3.61
CA MET A 262 9.28 -11.03 3.52
C MET A 262 9.14 -10.34 4.89
N ILE A 263 8.08 -10.64 5.64
CA ILE A 263 7.85 -10.07 6.97
C ILE A 263 8.95 -10.51 7.93
N VAL A 264 9.24 -11.81 7.98
CA VAL A 264 10.32 -12.35 8.82
C VAL A 264 11.65 -11.68 8.46
N GLY A 265 11.95 -11.51 7.17
CA GLY A 265 13.15 -10.81 6.70
C GLY A 265 13.20 -9.36 7.18
N ARG A 266 12.11 -8.59 7.04
CA ARG A 266 12.05 -7.18 7.47
C ARG A 266 12.24 -7.03 8.98
N PHE A 267 11.63 -7.89 9.80
CA PHE A 267 11.85 -7.88 11.25
C PHE A 267 13.24 -8.35 11.66
N SER A 268 13.80 -9.33 10.93
CA SER A 268 15.18 -9.80 11.17
C SER A 268 16.20 -8.71 10.88
N ILE A 269 16.05 -7.98 9.77
CA ILE A 269 16.93 -6.84 9.43
C ILE A 269 16.88 -5.77 10.51
N ALA A 270 15.70 -5.44 11.02
CA ALA A 270 15.55 -4.44 12.08
C ALA A 270 16.37 -4.82 13.33
N ARG A 271 16.31 -6.10 13.77
CA ARG A 271 17.10 -6.60 14.89
C ARG A 271 18.59 -6.69 14.57
N LEU A 272 18.94 -7.09 13.36
CA LEU A 272 20.34 -7.20 12.93
C LEU A 272 21.01 -5.82 12.86
N THR A 273 20.30 -4.78 12.42
CA THR A 273 20.83 -3.41 12.37
C THR A 273 20.99 -2.78 13.76
N GLU A 274 20.25 -3.24 14.77
CA GLU A 274 20.48 -2.86 16.17
C GLU A 274 21.74 -3.54 16.75
N THR A 275 22.05 -4.75 16.30
CA THR A 275 23.14 -5.58 16.83
C THR A 275 24.44 -5.40 16.06
N TYR A 276 24.36 -5.20 14.74
CA TYR A 276 25.51 -5.07 13.84
C TYR A 276 25.54 -3.69 13.18
N ASN A 277 26.76 -3.14 13.02
CA ASN A 277 26.92 -1.89 12.28
C ASN A 277 26.44 -2.05 10.83
N VAL A 278 25.57 -1.15 10.38
CA VAL A 278 24.97 -1.16 9.02
C VAL A 278 26.02 -1.33 7.91
N ALA A 279 27.21 -0.72 8.08
CA ALA A 279 28.33 -0.84 7.15
C ALA A 279 28.90 -2.28 7.01
N ARG A 280 28.68 -3.15 7.99
CA ARG A 280 29.08 -4.58 7.92
C ARG A 280 28.01 -5.47 7.32
N LEU A 281 26.76 -5.03 7.33
CA LEU A 281 25.63 -5.80 6.74
C LEU A 281 25.49 -5.53 5.24
N SER A 282 26.15 -4.49 4.73
CA SER A 282 26.11 -4.10 3.31
C SER A 282 27.31 -4.63 2.49
N GLN A 283 28.25 -5.32 3.12
CA GLN A 283 29.36 -6.03 2.49
C GLN A 283 29.01 -7.50 2.24
#